data_a36efb11ab6499428bea6e345f1508f1
#
_entry.id   a36efb11ab6499428bea6e345f1508f1
#
_cell.length_a   1.000
_cell.length_b   1.000
_cell.length_c   1.000
_cell.angle_alpha   90.00
_cell.angle_beta   90.00
_cell.angle_gamma   90.00
#
_symmetry.space_group_name_H-M   'P 1'
#
loop_
_entity.id
_entity.type
_entity.pdbx_description
1 polymer ?
#
loop_
_entity_poly.entity_id
_entity_poly.type
_entity_poly.pdbx_seq_one_letter_code
_entity_poly.pdbx_strand_id
1 'polypeptide(L)'
;MKDVPVKLGPLALLLTVISICMTVLAILAFTTARADLSLARTYAETVRERYSLEILGQQYLQETADDLSQGIVLMPDTDGMVHETIEQGSMKLDIALQPKGASGFRIGSWKIERRWVEDTDIGNLWDGTWN
;
A
#
# COMPACT_ATOMS: atom_id res chain seq x y z
N MET A 1 73.28 -2.91 -16.45
CA MET A 1 71.88 -2.54 -16.33
C MET A 1 71.31 -3.22 -15.09
N LYS A 2 70.93 -2.44 -14.13
CA LYS A 2 70.20 -2.99 -12.99
C LYS A 2 68.78 -3.24 -13.43
N ASP A 3 68.39 -4.49 -13.62
CA ASP A 3 67.04 -4.86 -13.77
C ASP A 3 66.31 -4.55 -12.49
N VAL A 4 65.48 -3.51 -12.52
CA VAL A 4 64.56 -3.21 -11.42
C VAL A 4 63.46 -4.25 -11.50
N PRO A 5 63.36 -5.20 -10.53
CA PRO A 5 62.27 -6.14 -10.54
C PRO A 5 61.00 -5.33 -10.28
N VAL A 6 60.21 -5.14 -11.33
CA VAL A 6 58.88 -4.59 -11.21
C VAL A 6 58.07 -5.59 -10.40
N LYS A 7 57.86 -5.29 -9.16
CA LYS A 7 57.01 -6.11 -8.28
C LYS A 7 55.53 -5.95 -8.72
N LEU A 8 55.14 -6.73 -9.71
CA LEU A 8 53.77 -6.76 -10.22
C LEU A 8 52.76 -7.30 -9.22
N GLY A 9 53.25 -8.02 -8.21
CA GLY A 9 52.38 -8.60 -7.18
C GLY A 9 51.54 -7.57 -6.39
N PRO A 10 52.17 -6.52 -5.81
CA PRO A 10 51.42 -5.48 -5.09
C PRO A 10 50.45 -4.69 -5.99
N LEU A 11 50.79 -4.46 -7.24
CA LEU A 11 49.93 -3.77 -8.20
C LEU A 11 48.74 -4.65 -8.59
N ALA A 12 48.96 -5.94 -8.84
CA ALA A 12 47.88 -6.88 -9.11
C ALA A 12 46.91 -7.02 -7.93
N LEU A 13 47.46 -7.07 -6.72
CA LEU A 13 46.65 -7.12 -5.49
C LEU A 13 45.83 -5.85 -5.30
N LEU A 14 46.40 -4.69 -5.56
CA LEU A 14 45.67 -3.41 -5.52
C LEU A 14 44.52 -3.39 -6.55
N LEU A 15 44.76 -3.82 -7.78
CA LEU A 15 43.76 -3.88 -8.85
C LEU A 15 42.62 -4.84 -8.48
N THR A 16 42.93 -6.01 -7.91
CA THR A 16 41.90 -6.97 -7.47
C THR A 16 41.05 -6.41 -6.34
N VAL A 17 41.62 -5.74 -5.39
CA VAL A 17 40.89 -5.10 -4.29
C VAL A 17 39.97 -4.00 -4.82
N ILE A 18 40.46 -3.15 -5.71
CA ILE A 18 39.63 -2.09 -6.33
C ILE A 18 38.48 -2.72 -7.13
N SER A 19 38.74 -3.76 -7.90
CA SER A 19 37.73 -4.47 -8.70
C SER A 19 36.63 -5.08 -7.81
N ILE A 20 37.01 -5.70 -6.68
CA ILE A 20 36.06 -6.24 -5.72
C ILE A 20 35.22 -5.14 -5.09
N CYS A 21 35.87 -4.03 -4.68
CA CYS A 21 35.15 -2.88 -4.10
C CYS A 21 34.14 -2.28 -5.09
N MET A 22 34.53 -2.13 -6.36
CA MET A 22 33.64 -1.63 -7.40
C MET A 22 32.45 -2.55 -7.66
N THR A 23 32.67 -3.86 -7.69
CA THR A 23 31.58 -4.84 -7.87
C THR A 23 30.62 -4.83 -6.69
N VAL A 24 31.12 -4.77 -5.46
CA VAL A 24 30.27 -4.70 -4.26
C VAL A 24 29.44 -3.41 -4.26
N LEU A 25 30.05 -2.26 -4.57
CA LEU A 25 29.32 -1.01 -4.66
C LEU A 25 28.26 -1.03 -5.77
N ALA A 26 28.56 -1.62 -6.91
CA ALA A 26 27.61 -1.75 -8.02
C ALA A 26 26.40 -2.63 -7.62
N ILE A 27 26.65 -3.75 -6.94
CA ILE A 27 25.57 -4.63 -6.43
C ILE A 27 24.71 -3.89 -5.40
N LEU A 28 25.34 -3.19 -4.46
CA LEU A 28 24.63 -2.41 -3.46
C LEU A 28 23.77 -1.32 -4.09
N ALA A 29 24.33 -0.55 -5.04
CA ALA A 29 23.58 0.48 -5.74
C ALA A 29 22.38 -0.10 -6.51
N PHE A 30 22.57 -1.23 -7.19
CA PHE A 30 21.52 -1.88 -7.94
C PHE A 30 20.40 -2.43 -7.01
N THR A 31 20.76 -3.09 -5.91
CA THR A 31 19.78 -3.61 -4.95
C THR A 31 18.99 -2.51 -4.28
N THR A 32 19.65 -1.41 -3.91
CA THR A 32 18.98 -0.22 -3.34
C THR A 32 18.02 0.40 -4.34
N ALA A 33 18.45 0.63 -5.57
CA ALA A 33 17.60 1.19 -6.61
C ALA A 33 16.37 0.30 -6.91
N ARG A 34 16.55 -1.02 -6.88
CA ARG A 34 15.46 -1.97 -7.09
C ARG A 34 14.47 -1.96 -5.91
N ALA A 35 14.97 -1.86 -4.69
CA ALA A 35 14.13 -1.75 -3.49
C ALA A 35 13.32 -0.44 -3.50
N ASP A 36 13.94 0.67 -3.85
CA ASP A 36 13.27 1.97 -3.96
C ASP A 36 12.18 1.96 -5.02
N LEU A 37 12.45 1.34 -6.18
CA LEU A 37 11.45 1.20 -7.24
C LEU A 37 10.26 0.36 -6.79
N SER A 38 10.51 -0.75 -6.09
CA SER A 38 9.46 -1.61 -5.54
C SER A 38 8.60 -0.84 -4.54
N LEU A 39 9.23 -0.12 -3.63
CA LEU A 39 8.54 0.71 -2.65
C LEU A 39 7.70 1.81 -3.31
N ALA A 40 8.25 2.50 -4.30
CA ALA A 40 7.54 3.53 -5.05
C ALA A 40 6.31 2.97 -5.78
N ARG A 41 6.41 1.78 -6.37
CA ARG A 41 5.28 1.10 -7.02
C ARG A 41 4.18 0.75 -6.01
N THR A 42 4.54 0.12 -4.90
CA THR A 42 3.57 -0.23 -3.85
C THR A 42 2.87 1.01 -3.28
N TYR A 43 3.62 2.09 -3.10
CA TYR A 43 3.06 3.37 -2.67
C TYR A 43 2.08 3.94 -3.70
N ALA A 44 2.45 3.94 -4.97
CA ALA A 44 1.59 4.42 -6.06
C ALA A 44 0.29 3.60 -6.18
N GLU A 45 0.38 2.28 -6.04
CA GLU A 45 -0.80 1.39 -6.02
C GLU A 45 -1.71 1.72 -4.84
N THR A 46 -1.16 1.86 -3.65
CA THR A 46 -1.92 2.22 -2.43
C THR A 46 -2.65 3.55 -2.59
N VAL A 47 -1.97 4.55 -3.13
CA VAL A 47 -2.56 5.87 -3.38
C VAL A 47 -3.67 5.77 -4.43
N ARG A 48 -3.45 5.01 -5.49
CA ARG A 48 -4.45 4.80 -6.54
C ARG A 48 -5.70 4.08 -6.02
N GLU A 49 -5.53 3.03 -5.22
CA GLU A 49 -6.65 2.32 -4.57
C GLU A 49 -7.45 3.25 -3.67
N ARG A 50 -6.76 4.07 -2.88
CA ARG A 50 -7.40 5.05 -2.01
C ARG A 50 -8.24 6.07 -2.79
N TYR A 51 -7.67 6.64 -3.85
CA TYR A 51 -8.42 7.59 -4.69
C TYR A 51 -9.62 6.96 -5.38
N SER A 52 -9.48 5.72 -5.86
CA SER A 52 -10.60 5.03 -6.47
C SER A 52 -11.74 4.74 -5.49
N LEU A 53 -11.41 4.37 -4.24
CA LEU A 53 -12.41 4.25 -3.16
C LEU A 53 -13.10 5.57 -2.84
N GLU A 54 -12.34 6.64 -2.83
CA GLU A 54 -12.88 7.98 -2.56
C GLU A 54 -13.87 8.40 -3.65
N ILE A 55 -13.56 8.12 -4.92
CA ILE A 55 -14.46 8.33 -6.05
C ILE A 55 -15.74 7.51 -5.91
N LEU A 56 -15.63 6.21 -5.59
CA LEU A 56 -16.79 5.36 -5.36
C LEU A 56 -17.65 5.84 -4.19
N GLY A 57 -17.02 6.29 -3.12
CA GLY A 57 -17.73 6.90 -2.00
C GLY A 57 -18.48 8.16 -2.39
N GLN A 58 -17.88 9.04 -3.19
CA GLN A 58 -18.53 10.25 -3.71
C GLN A 58 -19.71 9.91 -4.64
N GLN A 59 -19.56 8.88 -5.48
CA GLN A 59 -20.65 8.39 -6.32
C GLN A 59 -21.82 7.87 -5.47
N TYR A 60 -21.53 7.10 -4.44
CA TYR A 60 -22.55 6.63 -3.49
C TYR A 60 -23.30 7.79 -2.82
N LEU A 61 -22.59 8.83 -2.39
CA LEU A 61 -23.21 10.01 -1.82
C LEU A 61 -24.11 10.73 -2.83
N GLN A 62 -23.69 10.83 -4.08
CA GLN A 62 -24.48 11.44 -5.14
C GLN A 62 -25.73 10.63 -5.45
N GLU A 63 -25.62 9.31 -5.58
CA GLU A 63 -26.77 8.41 -5.77
C GLU A 63 -27.75 8.53 -4.60
N THR A 64 -27.25 8.55 -3.37
CA THR A 64 -28.08 8.73 -2.18
C THR A 64 -28.81 10.06 -2.18
N ALA A 65 -28.14 11.14 -2.61
CA ALA A 65 -28.75 12.45 -2.72
C ALA A 65 -29.86 12.49 -3.81
N ASP A 66 -29.61 11.82 -4.94
CA ASP A 66 -30.55 11.69 -6.03
C ASP A 66 -31.79 10.89 -5.60
N ASP A 67 -31.61 9.77 -4.91
CA ASP A 67 -32.67 8.94 -4.35
C ASP A 67 -33.55 9.72 -3.37
N LEU A 68 -32.94 10.48 -2.48
CA LEU A 68 -33.68 11.35 -1.57
C LEU A 68 -34.47 12.43 -2.31
N SER A 69 -33.92 12.98 -3.39
CA SER A 69 -34.64 13.96 -4.22
C SER A 69 -35.86 13.37 -4.94
N GLN A 70 -35.84 12.05 -5.19
CA GLN A 70 -36.95 11.31 -5.78
C GLN A 70 -37.97 10.80 -4.73
N GLY A 71 -37.73 11.10 -3.45
CA GLY A 71 -38.62 10.71 -2.35
C GLY A 71 -38.35 9.33 -1.76
N ILE A 72 -37.23 8.69 -2.15
CA ILE A 72 -36.77 7.45 -1.53
C ILE A 72 -36.19 7.79 -0.15
N VAL A 73 -36.76 7.19 0.89
CA VAL A 73 -36.35 7.45 2.27
C VAL A 73 -35.24 6.47 2.66
N LEU A 74 -34.16 7.00 3.25
CA LEU A 74 -33.10 6.16 3.84
C LEU A 74 -33.68 5.41 5.04
N MET A 75 -33.43 4.10 5.08
CA MET A 75 -33.77 3.26 6.25
C MET A 75 -32.55 3.18 7.16
N PRO A 76 -32.55 3.88 8.31
CA PRO A 76 -31.47 3.78 9.27
C PRO A 76 -31.51 2.45 10.01
N ASP A 77 -30.34 1.97 10.41
CA ASP A 77 -30.18 0.82 11.27
C ASP A 77 -30.57 1.15 12.73
N THR A 78 -30.43 0.19 13.63
CA THR A 78 -30.76 0.31 15.06
C THR A 78 -30.06 1.47 15.76
N ASP A 79 -28.93 1.95 15.28
CA ASP A 79 -28.18 3.10 15.78
C ASP A 79 -28.62 4.45 15.16
N GLY A 80 -29.61 4.43 14.27
CA GLY A 80 -30.11 5.62 13.59
C GLY A 80 -29.23 6.10 12.41
N MET A 81 -28.27 5.29 11.99
CA MET A 81 -27.36 5.58 10.86
C MET A 81 -27.52 4.56 9.75
N VAL A 82 -27.22 4.98 8.53
CA VAL A 82 -27.13 4.11 7.36
C VAL A 82 -25.66 3.79 7.13
N HIS A 83 -25.31 2.51 7.22
CA HIS A 83 -23.96 2.04 7.02
C HIS A 83 -23.80 1.45 5.61
N GLU A 84 -22.75 1.86 4.94
CA GLU A 84 -22.32 1.31 3.66
C GLU A 84 -20.83 1.02 3.68
N THR A 85 -20.46 -0.15 3.19
CA THR A 85 -19.06 -0.55 3.07
C THR A 85 -18.72 -0.82 1.62
N ILE A 86 -17.77 -0.07 1.09
CA ILE A 86 -17.26 -0.23 -0.28
C ILE A 86 -15.87 -0.83 -0.19
N GLU A 87 -15.66 -1.97 -0.85
CA GLU A 87 -14.37 -2.65 -0.88
C GLU A 87 -13.75 -2.55 -2.27
N GLN A 88 -12.45 -2.23 -2.32
CA GLN A 88 -11.68 -2.24 -3.55
C GLN A 88 -10.23 -2.62 -3.29
N GLY A 89 -9.76 -3.69 -3.93
CA GLY A 89 -8.40 -4.19 -3.75
C GLY A 89 -8.11 -4.56 -2.29
N SER A 90 -7.09 -3.94 -1.74
CA SER A 90 -6.65 -4.16 -0.35
C SER A 90 -7.29 -3.21 0.67
N MET A 91 -8.18 -2.33 0.22
CA MET A 91 -8.78 -1.30 1.05
C MET A 91 -10.30 -1.41 1.11
N LYS A 92 -10.89 -0.90 2.18
CA LYS A 92 -12.33 -0.72 2.36
C LYS A 92 -12.63 0.69 2.83
N LEU A 93 -13.77 1.20 2.41
CA LEU A 93 -14.32 2.47 2.84
C LEU A 93 -15.62 2.18 3.61
N ASP A 94 -15.65 2.52 4.88
CA ASP A 94 -16.84 2.45 5.72
C ASP A 94 -17.46 3.85 5.81
N ILE A 95 -18.70 3.97 5.35
CA ILE A 95 -19.47 5.21 5.35
C ILE A 95 -20.64 5.04 6.31
N ALA A 96 -20.84 5.98 7.20
CA ALA A 96 -22.04 6.08 8.01
C ALA A 96 -22.74 7.41 7.73
N LEU A 97 -23.99 7.33 7.27
CA LEU A 97 -24.82 8.48 6.97
C LEU A 97 -25.92 8.62 8.05
N GLN A 98 -26.03 9.81 8.59
CA GLN A 98 -27.14 10.14 9.50
C GLN A 98 -28.24 10.83 8.71
N PRO A 99 -29.45 10.26 8.60
CA PRO A 99 -30.58 10.92 7.98
C PRO A 99 -30.93 12.23 8.70
N LYS A 100 -31.09 13.29 7.93
CA LYS A 100 -31.46 14.62 8.44
C LYS A 100 -32.73 15.10 7.75
N GLY A 101 -33.87 14.80 8.35
CA GLY A 101 -35.17 15.10 7.75
C GLY A 101 -35.51 14.20 6.56
N ALA A 102 -36.53 14.59 5.79
CA ALA A 102 -37.04 13.79 4.68
C ALA A 102 -36.20 13.92 3.38
N SER A 103 -35.30 14.89 3.28
CA SER A 103 -34.59 15.22 2.03
C SER A 103 -33.10 15.46 2.20
N GLY A 104 -32.52 15.15 3.35
CA GLY A 104 -31.11 15.38 3.61
C GLY A 104 -30.44 14.30 4.44
N PHE A 105 -29.12 14.28 4.42
CA PHE A 105 -28.29 13.44 5.28
C PHE A 105 -27.03 14.18 5.70
N ARG A 106 -26.43 13.71 6.77
CA ARG A 106 -25.13 14.16 7.25
C ARG A 106 -24.17 12.98 7.27
N ILE A 107 -22.92 13.21 6.87
CA ILE A 107 -21.88 12.20 7.00
C ILE A 107 -21.50 12.09 8.46
N GLY A 108 -21.80 10.96 9.08
CA GLY A 108 -21.44 10.67 10.46
C GLY A 108 -20.03 10.10 10.57
N SER A 109 -19.65 9.23 9.65
CA SER A 109 -18.33 8.62 9.59
C SER A 109 -17.89 8.39 8.15
N TRP A 110 -16.61 8.60 7.90
CA TRP A 110 -15.95 8.33 6.63
C TRP A 110 -14.57 7.76 6.92
N LYS A 111 -14.42 6.44 6.82
CA LYS A 111 -13.22 5.75 7.28
C LYS A 111 -12.69 4.83 6.20
N ILE A 112 -11.47 5.09 5.77
CA ILE A 112 -10.74 4.22 4.84
C ILE A 112 -9.78 3.37 5.67
N GLU A 113 -9.91 2.07 5.56
CA GLU A 113 -9.06 1.09 6.25
C GLU A 113 -8.44 0.14 5.24
N ARG A 114 -7.26 -0.36 5.56
CA ARG A 114 -6.67 -1.47 4.84
C ARG A 114 -7.33 -2.75 5.31
N ARG A 115 -7.85 -3.53 4.37
CA ARG A 115 -8.36 -4.86 4.69
C ARG A 115 -7.18 -5.76 5.06
N TRP A 116 -7.15 -6.22 6.30
CA TRP A 116 -6.24 -7.25 6.73
C TRP A 116 -6.66 -8.56 6.07
N VAL A 117 -5.88 -9.00 5.11
CA VAL A 117 -5.93 -10.39 4.66
C VAL A 117 -4.94 -11.11 5.56
N GLU A 118 -5.45 -11.95 6.43
CA GLU A 118 -4.61 -12.85 7.20
C GLU A 118 -3.88 -13.73 6.19
N ASP A 119 -2.56 -13.49 6.06
CA ASP A 119 -1.73 -14.28 5.19
C ASP A 119 -1.57 -15.65 5.86
N THR A 120 -2.44 -16.58 5.49
CA THR A 120 -2.46 -17.95 6.01
C THR A 120 -1.16 -18.70 5.73
N ASP A 121 -0.34 -18.18 4.81
CA ASP A 121 0.98 -18.74 4.49
C ASP A 121 2.02 -18.45 5.60
N ILE A 122 1.87 -17.33 6.33
CA ILE A 122 2.78 -17.02 7.45
C ILE A 122 2.44 -17.85 8.69
N GLY A 123 1.20 -18.25 8.88
CA GLY A 123 0.76 -19.10 9.99
C GLY A 123 1.34 -20.51 9.96
N ASN A 124 1.74 -20.98 8.79
CA ASN A 124 2.33 -22.30 8.59
C ASN A 124 3.87 -22.32 8.68
N LEU A 125 4.51 -21.16 8.82
CA LEU A 125 5.97 -21.08 8.95
C LEU A 125 6.48 -21.55 10.33
N TRP A 126 5.58 -21.66 11.30
CA TRP A 126 5.93 -22.17 12.62
C TRP A 126 4.83 -23.08 13.18
N ASP A 127 5.11 -24.38 13.20
CA ASP A 127 4.26 -25.40 13.78
C ASP A 127 4.40 -25.54 15.32
N GLY A 128 5.25 -24.73 15.94
CA GLY A 128 5.45 -24.73 17.39
C GLY A 128 6.20 -25.93 17.94
N THR A 129 6.75 -26.78 17.09
CA THR A 129 7.51 -27.97 17.50
C THR A 129 9.01 -27.70 17.50
N TRP A 130 9.59 -27.66 18.68
CA TRP A 130 11.04 -27.75 18.88
C TRP A 130 11.43 -29.22 18.99
N ASN A 131 12.06 -29.78 17.98
CA ASN A 131 12.76 -31.04 18.06
C ASN A 131 14.21 -30.83 18.48
#